data_a16fc7413fd38cff7de2970fc31b5f3c
#
_entry.id   a16fc7413fd38cff7de2970fc31b5f3c
#
_cell.length_a   1.000
_cell.length_b   1.000
_cell.length_c   1.000
_cell.angle_alpha   90.00
_cell.angle_beta   90.00
_cell.angle_gamma   90.00
#
_symmetry.space_group_name_H-M   'P 1'
#
loop_
_entity.id
_entity.type
_entity.pdbx_description
1 polymer ?
#
loop_
_entity_poly.entity_id
_entity_poly.type
_entity_poly.pdbx_seq_one_letter_code
_entity_poly.pdbx_strand_id
1 'polypeptide(L)'
;MSYAIKHECGLALLRLKKPLQYYRDKYGTAFYGLNKMYLLMEKQHNRGQDGAGLANIKLDVPPGQRYISRVRSNEKSPIKDVFEKINTRFQDLTSEELKDSEWLKQNFGFTGELFLGHLRYGTFGKNSIENCHPFLRQNNWK
;
A
#
# COMPACT_ATOMS: atom_id res chain seq x y z
N MET A 1 -30.16 -25.02 0.94
CA MET A 1 -28.80 -25.30 1.45
C MET A 1 -28.12 -23.99 1.78
N SER A 2 -27.88 -23.72 3.04
CA SER A 2 -27.09 -22.57 3.43
C SER A 2 -25.61 -22.96 3.41
N TYR A 3 -24.84 -22.35 2.53
CA TYR A 3 -23.40 -22.48 2.59
C TYR A 3 -22.89 -21.62 3.73
N ALA A 4 -22.08 -22.19 4.63
CA ALA A 4 -21.36 -21.42 5.61
C ALA A 4 -20.49 -20.39 4.86
N ILE A 5 -20.67 -19.12 5.19
CA ILE A 5 -19.80 -18.07 4.65
C ILE A 5 -18.39 -18.31 5.20
N LYS A 6 -17.50 -18.78 4.37
CA LYS A 6 -16.10 -18.91 4.72
C LYS A 6 -15.47 -17.53 4.54
N HIS A 7 -14.90 -17.02 5.60
CA HIS A 7 -14.10 -15.80 5.52
C HIS A 7 -12.80 -16.13 4.81
N GLU A 8 -12.49 -15.38 3.80
CA GLU A 8 -11.26 -15.52 3.02
C GLU A 8 -10.53 -14.19 3.00
N CYS A 9 -9.22 -14.26 2.75
CA CYS A 9 -8.40 -13.05 2.62
C CYS A 9 -8.90 -12.13 1.51
N GLY A 10 -8.67 -10.85 1.67
CA GLY A 10 -8.96 -9.84 0.65
C GLY A 10 -7.69 -9.45 -0.11
N LEU A 11 -7.85 -9.13 -1.37
CA LEU A 11 -6.76 -8.70 -2.24
C LEU A 11 -7.21 -7.49 -3.05
N ALA A 12 -6.34 -6.50 -3.17
CA ALA A 12 -6.55 -5.34 -4.02
C ALA A 12 -5.29 -5.05 -4.84
N LEU A 13 -5.46 -4.82 -6.12
CA LEU A 13 -4.39 -4.47 -7.04
C LEU A 13 -4.79 -3.21 -7.80
N LEU A 14 -3.91 -2.22 -7.82
CA LEU A 14 -4.13 -0.98 -8.56
C LEU A 14 -2.87 -0.61 -9.33
N ARG A 15 -3.01 -0.37 -10.62
CA ARG A 15 -1.96 0.22 -11.44
C ARG A 15 -2.40 1.58 -11.98
N LEU A 16 -1.61 2.60 -11.69
CA LEU A 16 -1.76 3.92 -12.31
C LEU A 16 -1.09 3.89 -13.69
N LYS A 17 -1.84 4.24 -14.72
CA LYS A 17 -1.35 4.19 -16.11
C LYS A 17 -0.58 5.45 -16.51
N LYS A 18 -0.69 6.50 -15.72
CA LYS A 18 -0.07 7.78 -15.95
C LYS A 18 0.91 8.12 -14.83
N PRO A 19 1.86 9.04 -15.04
CA PRO A 19 2.71 9.53 -13.96
C PRO A 19 1.90 10.20 -12.85
N LEU A 20 2.46 10.27 -11.65
CA LEU A 20 1.79 10.89 -10.50
C LEU A 20 1.34 12.32 -10.78
N GLN A 21 2.11 13.08 -11.57
CA GLN A 21 1.78 14.45 -11.91
C GLN A 21 0.43 14.57 -12.62
N TYR A 22 0.09 13.60 -13.47
CA TYR A 22 -1.23 13.57 -14.12
C TYR A 22 -2.37 13.55 -13.10
N TYR A 23 -2.25 12.71 -12.08
CA TYR A 23 -3.27 12.56 -11.03
C TYR A 23 -3.32 13.78 -10.13
N ARG A 24 -2.17 14.37 -9.85
CA ARG A 24 -2.10 15.60 -9.10
C ARG A 24 -2.82 16.75 -9.84
N ASP A 25 -2.57 16.90 -11.12
CA ASP A 25 -3.20 17.94 -11.93
C ASP A 25 -4.70 17.74 -12.04
N LYS A 26 -5.14 16.49 -12.18
CA LYS A 26 -6.56 16.14 -12.37
C LYS A 26 -7.35 16.09 -11.07
N TYR A 27 -6.77 15.56 -10.00
CA TYR A 27 -7.47 15.27 -8.74
C TYR A 27 -6.94 16.06 -7.54
N GLY A 28 -5.93 16.88 -7.73
CA GLY A 28 -5.39 17.75 -6.69
C GLY A 28 -4.37 17.11 -5.76
N THR A 29 -4.01 15.85 -5.94
CA THR A 29 -3.06 15.14 -5.09
C THR A 29 -2.23 14.11 -5.85
N ALA A 30 -0.94 14.04 -5.54
CA ALA A 30 -0.06 12.98 -6.00
C ALA A 30 -0.39 11.61 -5.35
N PHE A 31 -1.15 11.62 -4.26
CA PHE A 31 -1.51 10.41 -3.50
C PHE A 31 -2.83 9.79 -3.93
N TYR A 32 -3.29 10.09 -5.13
CA TYR A 32 -4.54 9.54 -5.68
C TYR A 32 -4.59 8.01 -5.59
N GLY A 33 -3.52 7.33 -6.01
CA GLY A 33 -3.44 5.86 -5.96
C GLY A 33 -3.49 5.32 -4.53
N LEU A 34 -2.76 5.95 -3.62
CA LEU A 34 -2.77 5.57 -2.21
C LEU A 34 -4.16 5.72 -1.59
N ASN A 35 -4.84 6.83 -1.90
CA ASN A 35 -6.20 7.08 -1.40
C ASN A 35 -7.21 6.07 -1.98
N LYS A 36 -7.06 5.70 -3.25
CA LYS A 36 -7.89 4.65 -3.87
C LYS A 36 -7.66 3.28 -3.24
N MET A 37 -6.43 2.94 -2.92
CA MET A 37 -6.12 1.68 -2.23
C MET A 37 -6.78 1.61 -0.86
N TYR A 38 -6.76 2.72 -0.12
CA TYR A 38 -7.47 2.78 1.17
C TYR A 38 -8.95 2.43 1.00
N LEU A 39 -9.63 3.04 0.04
CA LEU A 39 -11.04 2.78 -0.23
C LEU A 39 -11.30 1.33 -0.66
N LEU A 40 -10.45 0.78 -1.53
CA LEU A 40 -10.58 -0.61 -1.98
C LEU A 40 -10.39 -1.60 -0.83
N MET A 41 -9.42 -1.36 0.04
CA MET A 41 -9.15 -2.22 1.19
C MET A 41 -10.26 -2.09 2.24
N GLU A 42 -10.75 -0.88 2.53
CA GLU A 42 -11.85 -0.66 3.46
C GLU A 42 -13.14 -1.37 3.02
N LYS A 43 -13.43 -1.40 1.73
CA LYS A 43 -14.59 -2.12 1.21
C LYS A 43 -14.50 -3.63 1.41
N GLN A 44 -13.32 -4.16 1.64
CA GLN A 44 -13.07 -5.58 1.86
C GLN A 44 -12.75 -5.91 3.33
N HIS A 45 -12.91 -4.97 4.26
CA HIS A 45 -12.49 -5.17 5.65
C HIS A 45 -13.11 -6.40 6.33
N ASN A 46 -14.33 -6.80 5.92
CA ASN A 46 -14.98 -7.99 6.43
C ASN A 46 -14.30 -9.30 5.98
N ARG A 47 -13.48 -9.28 4.97
CA ARG A 47 -12.77 -10.47 4.46
C ARG A 47 -11.52 -10.79 5.27
N GLY A 48 -10.92 -9.81 5.91
CA GLY A 48 -9.72 -10.03 6.71
C GLY A 48 -9.49 -8.92 7.72
N GLN A 49 -9.60 -9.25 9.00
CA GLN A 49 -9.44 -8.32 10.11
C GLN A 49 -8.24 -8.64 11.00
N ASP A 50 -7.51 -9.71 10.69
CA ASP A 50 -6.39 -10.17 11.50
C ASP A 50 -5.05 -9.57 11.08
N GLY A 51 -5.02 -8.92 9.94
CA GLY A 51 -3.85 -8.25 9.44
C GLY A 51 -4.10 -7.57 8.11
N ALA A 52 -3.26 -6.61 7.78
CA ALA A 52 -3.27 -5.91 6.52
C ALA A 52 -1.85 -5.60 6.07
N GLY A 53 -1.68 -5.42 4.79
CA GLY A 53 -0.41 -5.00 4.22
C GLY A 53 -0.59 -4.30 2.89
N LEU A 54 0.32 -3.39 2.61
CA LEU A 54 0.36 -2.66 1.35
C LEU A 54 1.79 -2.62 0.83
N ALA A 55 1.95 -2.99 -0.41
CA ALA A 55 3.19 -2.80 -1.16
C ALA A 55 2.96 -1.81 -2.29
N ASN A 56 4.00 -1.05 -2.60
CA ASN A 56 4.01 -0.11 -3.71
C ASN A 56 5.28 -0.29 -4.51
N ILE A 57 5.17 -0.25 -5.82
CA ILE A 57 6.28 -0.41 -6.75
C ILE A 57 6.34 0.82 -7.64
N LYS A 58 7.53 1.43 -7.69
CA LYS A 58 7.84 2.53 -8.61
C LYS A 58 8.23 1.94 -9.96
N LEU A 59 7.53 2.35 -11.01
CA LEU A 59 7.88 2.01 -12.38
C LEU A 59 8.83 3.08 -12.93
N ASP A 60 9.65 2.69 -13.90
CA ASP A 60 10.56 3.62 -14.61
C ASP A 60 11.47 4.42 -13.66
N VAL A 61 12.14 3.73 -12.76
CA VAL A 61 13.19 4.33 -11.92
C VAL A 61 14.57 3.94 -12.42
N PRO A 62 15.58 4.81 -12.25
CA PRO A 62 16.95 4.48 -12.59
C PRO A 62 17.47 3.26 -11.84
N PRO A 63 18.36 2.46 -12.44
CA PRO A 63 19.01 1.34 -11.76
C PRO A 63 19.69 1.78 -10.47
N GLY A 64 19.62 0.94 -9.44
CA GLY A 64 20.25 1.22 -8.14
C GLY A 64 19.37 1.99 -7.16
N GLN A 65 18.21 2.51 -7.58
CA GLN A 65 17.25 3.13 -6.68
C GLN A 65 16.29 2.10 -6.09
N ARG A 66 15.90 2.34 -4.85
CA ARG A 66 14.87 1.53 -4.19
C ARG A 66 13.52 1.79 -4.86
N TYR A 67 12.89 0.73 -5.35
CA TYR A 67 11.63 0.82 -6.09
C TYR A 67 10.45 0.12 -5.42
N ILE A 68 10.69 -0.63 -4.33
CA ILE A 68 9.65 -1.35 -3.59
C ILE A 68 9.53 -0.77 -2.18
N SER A 69 8.30 -0.50 -1.77
CA SER A 69 7.96 -0.12 -0.41
C SER A 69 6.88 -1.04 0.12
N ARG A 70 6.94 -1.38 1.41
CA ARG A 70 5.98 -2.26 2.05
C ARG A 70 5.73 -1.84 3.50
N VAL A 71 4.46 -1.85 3.90
CA VAL A 71 4.03 -1.73 5.30
C VAL A 71 3.01 -2.82 5.59
N ARG A 72 3.13 -3.45 6.75
CA ARG A 72 2.21 -4.46 7.25
C ARG A 72 1.79 -4.13 8.67
N SER A 73 0.61 -4.61 9.07
CA SER A 73 0.10 -4.45 10.43
C SER A 73 -0.74 -5.65 10.84
N ASN A 74 -0.62 -6.06 12.09
CA ASN A 74 -1.52 -7.00 12.76
C ASN A 74 -2.18 -6.38 14.00
N GLU A 75 -2.22 -5.05 14.05
CA GLU A 75 -2.89 -4.31 15.10
C GLU A 75 -4.42 -4.51 15.07
N LYS A 76 -5.12 -4.00 16.07
CA LYS A 76 -6.57 -4.15 16.21
C LYS A 76 -7.34 -3.62 15.01
N SER A 77 -6.88 -2.51 14.42
CA SER A 77 -7.43 -1.92 13.19
C SER A 77 -6.33 -1.87 12.14
N PRO A 78 -6.02 -3.01 11.48
CA PRO A 78 -4.79 -3.13 10.70
C PRO A 78 -4.78 -2.24 9.46
N ILE A 79 -5.90 -2.05 8.77
CA ILE A 79 -5.96 -1.15 7.60
C ILE A 79 -5.62 0.27 8.02
N LYS A 80 -6.27 0.77 9.06
CA LYS A 80 -6.03 2.11 9.58
C LYS A 80 -4.57 2.29 9.99
N ASP A 81 -4.00 1.31 10.68
CA ASP A 81 -2.60 1.36 11.12
C ASP A 81 -1.62 1.41 9.94
N VAL A 82 -1.85 0.60 8.90
CA VAL A 82 -1.03 0.61 7.69
C VAL A 82 -1.01 2.01 7.06
N PHE A 83 -2.17 2.60 6.86
CA PHE A 83 -2.26 3.91 6.19
C PHE A 83 -1.78 5.06 7.07
N GLU A 84 -1.96 4.99 8.38
CA GLU A 84 -1.36 5.97 9.32
C GLU A 84 0.17 5.93 9.26
N LYS A 85 0.77 4.74 9.27
CA LYS A 85 2.22 4.58 9.15
C LYS A 85 2.75 5.16 7.83
N ILE A 86 2.01 5.00 6.74
CA ILE A 86 2.39 5.54 5.45
C ILE A 86 2.25 7.07 5.45
N ASN A 87 1.10 7.59 5.89
CA ASN A 87 0.79 9.02 5.85
C ASN A 87 1.71 9.84 6.77
N THR A 88 2.13 9.27 7.88
CA THR A 88 3.08 9.93 8.80
C THR A 88 4.39 10.30 8.10
N ARG A 89 4.80 9.56 7.08
CA ARG A 89 6.02 9.86 6.32
C ARG A 89 5.94 11.17 5.55
N PHE A 90 4.73 11.64 5.24
CA PHE A 90 4.48 12.83 4.41
C PHE A 90 4.04 14.06 5.21
N GLN A 91 3.84 13.92 6.53
CA GLN A 91 3.23 14.96 7.35
C GLN A 91 4.06 16.25 7.47
N ASP A 92 5.39 16.14 7.37
CA ASP A 92 6.31 17.26 7.53
C ASP A 92 6.68 17.92 6.19
N LEU A 93 6.08 17.50 5.09
CA LEU A 93 6.36 18.06 3.77
C LEU A 93 5.69 19.42 3.59
N THR A 94 6.41 20.35 2.97
CA THR A 94 5.87 21.66 2.59
C THR A 94 4.86 21.50 1.44
N SER A 95 4.03 22.54 1.25
CA SER A 95 3.09 22.57 0.12
C SER A 95 3.81 22.48 -1.23
N GLU A 96 4.99 23.06 -1.35
CA GLU A 96 5.81 23.02 -2.57
C GLU A 96 6.36 21.62 -2.84
N GLU A 97 6.85 20.95 -1.80
CA GLU A 97 7.31 19.56 -1.89
C GLU A 97 6.19 18.61 -2.29
N LEU A 98 4.99 18.79 -1.71
CA LEU A 98 3.81 17.99 -2.07
C LEU A 98 3.34 18.21 -3.50
N LYS A 99 3.68 19.35 -4.12
CA LYS A 99 3.36 19.66 -5.52
C LYS A 99 4.35 19.06 -6.51
N ASP A 100 5.54 18.71 -6.06
CA ASP A 100 6.59 18.16 -6.92
C ASP A 100 6.51 16.64 -6.94
N SER A 101 5.71 16.10 -7.84
CA SER A 101 5.47 14.67 -7.95
C SER A 101 6.72 13.87 -8.30
N GLU A 102 7.60 14.40 -9.13
CA GLU A 102 8.87 13.75 -9.48
C GLU A 102 9.83 13.71 -8.29
N TRP A 103 9.92 14.79 -7.54
CA TRP A 103 10.71 14.84 -6.31
C TRP A 103 10.19 13.86 -5.27
N LEU A 104 8.85 13.78 -5.09
CA LEU A 104 8.22 12.81 -4.20
C LEU A 104 8.58 11.38 -4.61
N LYS A 105 8.49 11.06 -5.88
CA LYS A 105 8.82 9.73 -6.39
C LYS A 105 10.28 9.37 -6.14
N GLN A 106 11.18 10.33 -6.29
CA GLN A 106 12.62 10.10 -6.06
C GLN A 106 12.98 9.93 -4.58
N ASN A 107 12.26 10.58 -3.67
CA ASN A 107 12.66 10.71 -2.27
C ASN A 107 11.80 9.93 -1.28
N PHE A 108 10.59 9.49 -1.66
CA PHE A 108 9.69 8.81 -0.74
C PHE A 108 9.21 7.46 -1.27
N GLY A 109 9.01 6.51 -0.34
CA GLY A 109 8.29 5.29 -0.62
C GLY A 109 6.79 5.54 -0.81
N PHE A 110 6.08 4.59 -1.36
CA PHE A 110 4.64 4.66 -1.65
C PHE A 110 4.23 5.75 -2.65
N THR A 111 5.17 6.19 -3.46
CA THR A 111 4.97 7.17 -4.53
C THR A 111 5.14 6.56 -5.92
N GLY A 112 5.02 5.26 -6.03
CA GLY A 112 5.05 4.53 -7.28
C GLY A 112 3.65 4.29 -7.85
N GLU A 113 3.59 3.67 -9.01
CA GLU A 113 2.38 3.53 -9.82
C GLU A 113 1.64 2.21 -9.60
N LEU A 114 2.27 1.20 -9.02
CA LEU A 114 1.67 -0.12 -8.79
C LEU A 114 1.48 -0.37 -7.30
N PHE A 115 0.26 -0.77 -6.92
CA PHE A 115 -0.09 -1.06 -5.53
C PHE A 115 -0.65 -2.47 -5.40
N LEU A 116 -0.22 -3.18 -4.36
CA LEU A 116 -0.75 -4.47 -3.97
C LEU A 116 -1.14 -4.43 -2.49
N GLY A 117 -2.43 -4.59 -2.21
CA GLY A 117 -2.97 -4.62 -0.87
C GLY A 117 -3.49 -6.01 -0.52
N HIS A 118 -3.34 -6.41 0.74
CA HIS A 118 -3.82 -7.69 1.25
C HIS A 118 -4.44 -7.52 2.63
N LEU A 119 -5.57 -8.19 2.83
CA LEU A 119 -6.24 -8.31 4.13
C LEU A 119 -6.18 -9.77 4.55
N ARG A 120 -5.58 -10.02 5.70
CA ARG A 120 -5.44 -11.38 6.22
C ARG A 120 -6.65 -11.77 7.05
N TYR A 121 -7.20 -12.94 6.74
CA TYR A 121 -8.05 -13.69 7.64
C TYR A 121 -7.26 -14.88 8.18
N GLY A 122 -7.01 -14.89 9.49
CA GLY A 122 -6.13 -15.85 10.13
C GLY A 122 -6.79 -17.20 10.37
N THR A 123 -7.01 -17.97 9.31
CA THR A 123 -7.48 -19.35 9.43
C THR A 123 -6.37 -20.34 9.77
N PHE A 124 -5.12 -19.94 9.64
CA PHE A 124 -3.96 -20.80 9.80
C PHE A 124 -2.78 -20.06 10.43
N GLY A 125 -2.17 -20.69 11.43
CA GLY A 125 -0.98 -20.14 12.08
C GLY A 125 -1.28 -19.08 13.15
N LYS A 126 -0.22 -18.60 13.78
CA LYS A 126 -0.31 -17.51 14.76
C LYS A 126 -0.62 -16.18 14.07
N ASN A 127 -1.35 -15.32 14.78
CA ASN A 127 -1.57 -13.95 14.32
C ASN A 127 -0.30 -13.11 14.55
N SER A 128 0.73 -13.36 13.73
CA SER A 128 1.98 -12.63 13.76
C SER A 128 2.16 -11.81 12.49
N ILE A 129 2.95 -10.74 12.58
CA ILE A 129 3.20 -9.87 11.44
C ILE A 129 3.92 -10.58 10.30
N GLU A 130 4.72 -11.61 10.59
CA GLU A 130 5.41 -12.40 9.58
C GLU A 130 4.46 -13.14 8.65
N ASN A 131 3.24 -13.40 9.10
CA ASN A 131 2.21 -14.05 8.30
C ASN A 131 1.35 -13.08 7.49
N CYS A 132 1.56 -11.77 7.65
CA CYS A 132 0.85 -10.78 6.86
C CYS A 132 1.48 -10.61 5.48
N HIS A 133 0.63 -10.59 4.44
CA HIS A 133 1.06 -10.24 3.09
C HIS A 133 1.04 -8.72 2.89
N PRO A 134 1.72 -8.18 1.92
CA PRO A 134 2.56 -8.87 0.93
C PRO A 134 3.89 -9.33 1.52
N PHE A 135 4.36 -10.46 1.04
CA PHE A 135 5.71 -10.94 1.34
C PHE A 135 6.74 -10.28 0.43
N LEU A 136 7.91 -9.98 0.98
CA LEU A 136 9.02 -9.44 0.24
C LEU A 136 10.21 -10.40 0.34
N ARG A 137 10.75 -10.74 -0.81
CA ARG A 137 12.01 -11.46 -0.88
C ARG A 137 13.06 -10.57 -1.52
N GLN A 138 14.15 -10.36 -0.84
CA GLN A 138 15.28 -9.60 -1.35
C GLN A 138 16.46 -10.53 -1.61
N ASN A 139 17.13 -10.30 -2.73
CA ASN A 139 18.37 -10.95 -3.04
C ASN A 139 19.50 -9.97 -2.70
N ASN A 140 20.46 -10.42 -1.89
CA ASN A 140 21.61 -9.59 -1.49
C ASN A 140 22.71 -9.57 -2.57
N TRP A 141 22.34 -9.66 -3.82
CA TRP A 141 23.30 -9.45 -4.90
C TRP A 141 23.67 -7.98 -4.96
N LYS A 142 24.89 -7.70 -4.59
CA LYS A 142 25.47 -6.37 -4.80
C LYS A 142 25.97 -6.26 -6.24
#